data_8f88162afcb87c9e78bc34a8e0d6bc28
#
_entry.id   8f88162afcb87c9e78bc34a8e0d6bc28
#
_cell.length_a   1.000
_cell.length_b   1.000
_cell.length_c   1.000
_cell.angle_alpha   90.00
_cell.angle_beta   90.00
_cell.angle_gamma   90.00
#
_symmetry.space_group_name_H-M   'P 1'
#
loop_
_entity.id
_entity.type
_entity.pdbx_description
1 polymer ?
#
loop_
_entity_poly.entity_id
_entity_poly.type
_entity_poly.pdbx_seq_one_letter_code
_entity_poly.pdbx_strand_id
1 'polypeptide(L)'
;DYLGVTLKITVRQNISQLFDDLDDGQADMLAAGLVYNQERVKNYQAGPTYYSVSQQLVYRVGNTRPRTLAALTAEQLTIAPGHVAINDLQTLKAEKYPDLAWRVDEKRGTTALMQAVIDGKLDYTIADSVAVSLFQRVHPELAVALDITDEQPVTWFSARDDDNSLSAAMLDFFNNINEDGTLARLEEKYLGHGNDFDYVDTRTFLRAVENILPEVQPLFEKYAREIDWRLLAAIAWQESHWDPQATSPTGVRGMMMLTRNTAQSLGLTDRTDAAQSIDGGMRYLQDMMDKVPDSIPKDERIWFALAAYNMGYAHMLDAMALTRKQKGNPNSWADVKLRLPLLSQKPYYSKLKYGYARGHEAYAYVENIRKYQISLVGYLSEKERQQQQTLALAEDYPAVLPNELEQPQETTLPFFKFRADKQMDNARMKLPGHLY
;
A
#
# COMPACT_ATOMS: atom_id res chain seq x y z
N ASP A 1 -0.15 16.63 -21.47
CA ASP A 1 -0.90 17.84 -21.90
C ASP A 1 -0.12 19.15 -21.72
N TYR A 2 0.84 19.26 -20.77
CA TYR A 2 1.57 20.50 -20.48
C TYR A 2 2.33 21.06 -21.71
N LEU A 3 3.05 20.20 -22.42
CA LEU A 3 3.79 20.58 -23.63
C LEU A 3 2.98 20.42 -24.93
N GLY A 4 1.73 19.92 -24.87
CA GLY A 4 0.91 19.64 -26.04
C GLY A 4 1.43 18.51 -26.94
N VAL A 5 2.32 17.65 -26.42
CA VAL A 5 2.91 16.52 -27.14
C VAL A 5 2.30 15.19 -26.70
N THR A 6 2.34 14.18 -27.56
CA THR A 6 1.92 12.84 -27.22
C THR A 6 3.01 12.13 -26.40
N LEU A 7 2.64 11.68 -25.17
CA LEU A 7 3.54 10.92 -24.33
C LEU A 7 3.51 9.43 -24.71
N LYS A 8 4.70 8.87 -24.99
CA LYS A 8 4.88 7.42 -25.14
C LYS A 8 5.59 6.88 -23.90
N ILE A 9 4.93 5.99 -23.16
CA ILE A 9 5.49 5.36 -21.96
C ILE A 9 6.08 4.01 -22.34
N THR A 10 7.35 3.78 -22.00
CA THR A 10 8.04 2.50 -22.16
C THR A 10 8.45 1.98 -20.77
N VAL A 11 7.99 0.77 -20.41
CA VAL A 11 8.29 0.15 -19.12
C VAL A 11 9.48 -0.79 -19.26
N ARG A 12 10.40 -0.75 -18.29
CA ARG A 12 11.57 -1.65 -18.19
C ARG A 12 11.54 -2.45 -16.90
N GLN A 13 12.26 -3.56 -16.87
CA GLN A 13 12.27 -4.48 -15.72
C GLN A 13 13.26 -4.08 -14.62
N ASN A 14 14.30 -3.34 -14.98
CA ASN A 14 15.32 -2.88 -14.05
C ASN A 14 15.84 -1.48 -14.41
N ILE A 15 16.57 -0.87 -13.48
CA ILE A 15 17.06 0.51 -13.60
C ILE A 15 18.16 0.64 -14.68
N SER A 16 19.02 -0.36 -14.85
CA SER A 16 20.08 -0.29 -15.88
C SER A 16 19.49 -0.09 -17.26
N GLN A 17 18.46 -0.85 -17.61
CA GLN A 17 17.79 -0.74 -18.92
C GLN A 17 17.18 0.65 -19.17
N LEU A 18 16.80 1.38 -18.12
CA LEU A 18 16.30 2.76 -18.25
C LEU A 18 17.42 3.70 -18.71
N PHE A 19 18.60 3.60 -18.11
CA PHE A 19 19.74 4.43 -18.49
C PHE A 19 20.29 4.04 -19.86
N ASP A 20 20.30 2.76 -20.20
CA ASP A 20 20.67 2.27 -21.55
C ASP A 20 19.74 2.90 -22.60
N ASP A 21 18.41 2.92 -22.37
CA ASP A 21 17.46 3.56 -23.28
C ASP A 21 17.71 5.07 -23.46
N LEU A 22 18.15 5.75 -22.41
CA LEU A 22 18.49 7.19 -22.47
C LEU A 22 19.78 7.41 -23.25
N ASP A 23 20.80 6.59 -23.02
CA ASP A 23 22.10 6.65 -23.71
C ASP A 23 21.95 6.33 -25.20
N ASP A 24 21.08 5.38 -25.55
CA ASP A 24 20.78 4.98 -26.93
C ASP A 24 19.79 5.90 -27.65
N GLY A 25 19.29 6.96 -26.99
CA GLY A 25 18.29 7.88 -27.53
C GLY A 25 16.92 7.23 -27.78
N GLN A 26 16.60 6.13 -27.09
CA GLN A 26 15.30 5.47 -27.15
C GLN A 26 14.28 6.08 -26.17
N ALA A 27 14.76 6.89 -25.24
CA ALA A 27 13.96 7.68 -24.31
C ALA A 27 14.53 9.09 -24.20
N ASP A 28 13.65 10.10 -24.14
CA ASP A 28 14.03 11.49 -23.92
C ASP A 28 14.16 11.81 -22.42
N MET A 29 13.44 11.05 -21.59
CA MET A 29 13.33 11.31 -20.15
C MET A 29 13.04 10.02 -19.37
N LEU A 30 13.64 9.91 -18.19
CA LEU A 30 13.38 8.85 -17.21
C LEU A 30 12.56 9.39 -16.05
N ALA A 31 11.37 8.80 -15.83
CA ALA A 31 10.43 9.18 -14.76
C ALA A 31 10.02 7.94 -13.93
N ALA A 32 11.00 7.31 -13.28
CA ALA A 32 10.85 5.99 -12.65
C ALA A 32 11.24 5.95 -11.16
N GLY A 33 11.01 7.02 -10.41
CA GLY A 33 11.37 7.05 -8.99
C GLY A 33 12.89 7.00 -8.75
N LEU A 34 13.67 7.62 -9.61
CA LEU A 34 15.13 7.52 -9.59
C LEU A 34 15.75 8.47 -8.57
N VAL A 35 16.55 7.92 -7.67
CA VAL A 35 17.28 8.69 -6.67
C VAL A 35 18.38 9.52 -7.32
N TYR A 36 18.44 10.80 -6.92
CA TYR A 36 19.56 11.70 -7.24
C TYR A 36 20.83 11.22 -6.54
N ASN A 37 21.92 11.05 -7.29
CA ASN A 37 23.24 10.82 -6.74
C ASN A 37 24.34 11.46 -7.58
N GLN A 38 25.54 11.58 -7.01
CA GLN A 38 26.68 12.24 -7.62
C GLN A 38 27.17 11.54 -8.90
N GLU A 39 27.05 10.24 -8.99
CA GLU A 39 27.50 9.49 -10.18
C GLU A 39 26.53 9.72 -11.35
N ARG A 40 25.23 9.67 -11.11
CA ARG A 40 24.20 9.91 -12.15
C ARG A 40 24.31 11.32 -12.73
N VAL A 41 24.48 12.33 -11.89
CA VAL A 41 24.56 13.74 -12.36
C VAL A 41 25.85 14.09 -13.08
N LYS A 42 26.87 13.24 -13.09
CA LYS A 42 28.02 13.42 -13.98
C LYS A 42 27.63 13.23 -15.45
N ASN A 43 26.75 12.27 -15.73
CA ASN A 43 26.41 11.83 -17.08
C ASN A 43 25.04 12.35 -17.54
N TYR A 44 24.10 12.59 -16.63
CA TYR A 44 22.72 12.91 -16.92
C TYR A 44 22.30 14.24 -16.29
N GLN A 45 21.31 14.87 -16.87
CA GLN A 45 20.69 16.08 -16.32
C GLN A 45 19.57 15.67 -15.36
N ALA A 46 19.66 16.09 -14.09
CA ALA A 46 18.62 15.88 -13.10
C ALA A 46 17.57 17.02 -13.13
N GLY A 47 16.31 16.65 -13.06
CA GLY A 47 15.19 17.56 -12.85
C GLY A 47 14.99 17.94 -11.37
N PRO A 48 13.94 18.68 -11.05
CA PRO A 48 13.58 19.01 -9.65
C PRO A 48 13.28 17.76 -8.82
N THR A 49 13.58 17.84 -7.53
CA THR A 49 13.17 16.83 -6.54
C THR A 49 11.67 16.93 -6.30
N TYR A 50 10.98 15.79 -6.26
CA TYR A 50 9.54 15.75 -6.02
C TYR A 50 9.12 14.88 -4.84
N TYR A 51 9.97 13.98 -4.32
CA TYR A 51 9.88 13.35 -2.99
C TYR A 51 11.24 12.82 -2.56
N SER A 52 11.31 12.18 -1.38
CA SER A 52 12.55 11.57 -0.88
C SER A 52 12.31 10.14 -0.41
N VAL A 53 13.35 9.32 -0.47
CA VAL A 53 13.34 7.92 -0.01
C VAL A 53 14.63 7.58 0.72
N SER A 54 14.57 6.68 1.71
CA SER A 54 15.75 6.00 2.25
C SER A 54 15.95 4.64 1.57
N GLN A 55 17.17 4.12 1.58
CA GLN A 55 17.46 2.76 1.15
C GLN A 55 17.37 1.83 2.35
N GLN A 56 16.59 0.76 2.23
CA GLN A 56 16.27 -0.13 3.34
C GLN A 56 16.73 -1.56 3.06
N LEU A 57 17.45 -2.15 4.01
CA LEU A 57 17.73 -3.58 4.02
C LEU A 57 16.50 -4.31 4.50
N VAL A 58 16.00 -5.24 3.68
CA VAL A 58 14.78 -6.00 3.97
C VAL A 58 15.06 -7.49 4.13
N TYR A 59 14.25 -8.15 4.95
CA TYR A 59 14.32 -9.57 5.26
C TYR A 59 12.92 -10.15 5.47
N ARG A 60 12.81 -11.49 5.49
CA ARG A 60 11.56 -12.18 5.80
C ARG A 60 11.36 -12.30 7.31
N VAL A 61 10.16 -11.95 7.80
CA VAL A 61 9.75 -12.18 9.21
C VAL A 61 9.89 -13.66 9.56
N GLY A 62 10.53 -13.94 10.70
CA GLY A 62 10.86 -15.30 11.14
C GLY A 62 12.30 -15.73 10.81
N ASN A 63 12.99 -15.04 9.90
CA ASN A 63 14.42 -15.24 9.64
C ASN A 63 15.27 -14.35 10.56
N THR A 64 16.57 -14.55 10.54
CA THR A 64 17.52 -13.74 11.32
C THR A 64 17.50 -12.29 10.85
N ARG A 65 17.18 -11.35 11.76
CA ARG A 65 17.26 -9.92 11.50
C ARG A 65 18.71 -9.46 11.67
N PRO A 66 19.39 -8.95 10.63
CA PRO A 66 20.71 -8.36 10.77
C PRO A 66 20.61 -7.03 11.54
N ARG A 67 21.53 -6.84 12.48
CA ARG A 67 21.59 -5.59 13.28
C ARG A 67 22.59 -4.59 12.75
N THR A 68 23.43 -5.01 11.82
CA THR A 68 24.51 -4.22 11.21
C THR A 68 24.85 -4.82 9.85
N LEU A 69 25.42 -4.00 8.98
CA LEU A 69 25.94 -4.44 7.69
C LEU A 69 27.26 -5.22 7.80
N ALA A 70 27.98 -5.10 8.92
CA ALA A 70 29.32 -5.67 9.11
C ALA A 70 29.38 -7.20 8.93
N ALA A 71 28.27 -7.91 9.16
CA ALA A 71 28.22 -9.37 9.12
C ALA A 71 27.63 -9.93 7.82
N LEU A 72 27.29 -9.09 6.84
CA LEU A 72 26.66 -9.54 5.59
C LEU A 72 27.70 -10.03 4.60
N THR A 73 27.43 -11.22 4.04
CA THR A 73 28.27 -11.84 2.99
C THR A 73 27.62 -11.72 1.63
N ALA A 74 28.43 -11.97 0.57
CA ALA A 74 27.93 -11.96 -0.80
C ALA A 74 26.88 -13.04 -1.08
N GLU A 75 26.83 -14.11 -0.28
CA GLU A 75 25.79 -15.14 -0.41
C GLU A 75 24.45 -14.69 0.14
N GLN A 76 24.46 -13.79 1.11
CA GLN A 76 23.27 -13.35 1.84
C GLN A 76 22.61 -12.12 1.24
N LEU A 77 23.39 -11.17 0.66
CA LEU A 77 22.87 -9.91 0.15
C LEU A 77 22.92 -9.90 -1.38
N THR A 78 21.75 -9.77 -2.01
CA THR A 78 21.59 -9.63 -3.47
C THR A 78 20.87 -8.32 -3.79
N ILE A 79 21.39 -7.57 -4.77
CA ILE A 79 20.91 -6.23 -5.14
C ILE A 79 20.56 -6.22 -6.63
N ALA A 80 19.54 -5.45 -7.00
CA ALA A 80 19.14 -5.25 -8.40
C ALA A 80 20.21 -4.46 -9.20
N PRO A 81 20.37 -4.72 -10.50
CA PRO A 81 21.34 -4.02 -11.33
C PRO A 81 20.97 -2.54 -11.48
N GLY A 82 21.95 -1.66 -11.41
CA GLY A 82 21.76 -0.20 -11.49
C GLY A 82 21.14 0.44 -10.25
N HIS A 83 20.90 -0.33 -9.19
CA HIS A 83 20.33 0.19 -7.96
C HIS A 83 21.29 1.16 -7.24
N VAL A 84 20.79 2.31 -6.79
CA VAL A 84 21.60 3.36 -6.17
C VAL A 84 22.37 2.89 -4.93
N ALA A 85 21.78 1.99 -4.14
CA ALA A 85 22.41 1.43 -2.94
C ALA A 85 23.77 0.76 -3.20
N ILE A 86 24.09 0.39 -4.44
CA ILE A 86 25.42 -0.15 -4.77
C ILE A 86 26.52 0.89 -4.46
N ASN A 87 26.28 2.16 -4.82
CA ASN A 87 27.23 3.24 -4.56
C ASN A 87 27.32 3.55 -3.05
N ASP A 88 26.17 3.55 -2.36
CA ASP A 88 26.12 3.76 -0.92
C ASP A 88 26.88 2.65 -0.17
N LEU A 89 26.72 1.39 -0.57
CA LEU A 89 27.44 0.25 0.00
C LEU A 89 28.94 0.28 -0.31
N GLN A 90 29.33 0.74 -1.50
CA GLN A 90 30.75 0.92 -1.83
C GLN A 90 31.41 1.93 -0.89
N THR A 91 30.73 3.04 -0.63
CA THR A 91 31.18 4.06 0.33
C THR A 91 31.25 3.48 1.75
N LEU A 92 30.20 2.82 2.20
CA LEU A 92 30.18 2.19 3.54
C LEU A 92 31.21 1.09 3.70
N LYS A 93 31.49 0.33 2.65
CA LYS A 93 32.58 -0.67 2.63
C LYS A 93 33.94 -0.02 2.80
N ALA A 94 34.20 1.08 2.09
CA ALA A 94 35.48 1.78 2.14
C ALA A 94 35.71 2.47 3.50
N GLU A 95 34.67 3.03 4.09
CA GLU A 95 34.78 3.87 5.30
C GLU A 95 34.58 3.10 6.60
N LYS A 96 33.72 2.08 6.62
CA LYS A 96 33.24 1.51 7.89
C LYS A 96 33.19 -0.02 7.94
N TYR A 97 32.87 -0.70 6.82
CA TYR A 97 32.62 -2.14 6.80
C TYR A 97 33.46 -2.85 5.72
N PRO A 98 34.78 -3.01 5.88
CA PRO A 98 35.68 -3.50 4.82
C PRO A 98 35.33 -4.92 4.32
N ASP A 99 34.72 -5.74 5.17
CA ASP A 99 34.33 -7.12 4.85
C ASP A 99 32.92 -7.20 4.21
N LEU A 100 32.20 -6.09 4.11
CA LEU A 100 30.88 -6.05 3.49
C LEU A 100 30.93 -6.52 2.03
N ALA A 101 30.09 -7.47 1.67
CA ALA A 101 30.01 -8.03 0.32
C ALA A 101 28.57 -8.28 -0.10
N TRP A 102 28.29 -8.19 -1.39
CA TRP A 102 27.00 -8.43 -1.99
C TRP A 102 27.14 -9.00 -3.40
N ARG A 103 26.03 -9.56 -3.93
CA ARG A 103 25.89 -9.95 -5.34
C ARG A 103 24.98 -8.98 -6.06
N VAL A 104 25.20 -8.79 -7.35
CA VAL A 104 24.26 -8.11 -8.25
C VAL A 104 23.55 -9.17 -9.07
N ASP A 105 22.22 -9.12 -9.11
CA ASP A 105 21.43 -9.99 -9.99
C ASP A 105 21.20 -9.29 -11.33
N GLU A 106 21.78 -9.82 -12.38
CA GLU A 106 21.77 -9.18 -13.71
C GLU A 106 20.37 -9.20 -14.40
N LYS A 107 19.41 -9.93 -13.85
CA LYS A 107 18.11 -10.17 -14.50
C LYS A 107 16.92 -9.60 -13.75
N ARG A 108 16.94 -9.68 -12.42
CA ARG A 108 15.79 -9.34 -11.59
C ARG A 108 15.85 -7.91 -11.09
N GLY A 109 14.73 -7.18 -11.23
CA GLY A 109 14.55 -5.87 -10.60
C GLY A 109 14.22 -5.99 -9.11
N THR A 110 14.18 -4.85 -8.41
CA THR A 110 14.01 -4.74 -6.95
C THR A 110 12.75 -5.48 -6.43
N THR A 111 11.60 -5.32 -7.09
CA THR A 111 10.36 -6.01 -6.68
C THR A 111 10.50 -7.53 -6.75
N ALA A 112 11.15 -8.07 -7.81
CA ALA A 112 11.38 -9.51 -7.94
C ALA A 112 12.36 -10.05 -6.90
N LEU A 113 13.32 -9.23 -6.44
CA LEU A 113 14.22 -9.60 -5.36
C LEU A 113 13.51 -9.58 -4.01
N MET A 114 12.64 -8.60 -3.71
CA MET A 114 11.79 -8.61 -2.52
C MET A 114 10.89 -9.86 -2.49
N GLN A 115 10.31 -10.24 -3.64
CA GLN A 115 9.55 -11.48 -3.78
C GLN A 115 10.42 -12.71 -3.47
N ALA A 116 11.64 -12.77 -3.97
CA ALA A 116 12.56 -13.87 -3.70
C ALA A 116 12.96 -13.97 -2.21
N VAL A 117 12.99 -12.84 -1.49
CA VAL A 117 13.20 -12.84 -0.03
C VAL A 117 12.03 -13.47 0.70
N ILE A 118 10.79 -13.10 0.37
CA ILE A 118 9.61 -13.70 1.03
C ILE A 118 9.39 -15.16 0.63
N ASP A 119 9.81 -15.57 -0.57
CA ASP A 119 9.82 -16.97 -1.00
C ASP A 119 10.91 -17.80 -0.30
N GLY A 120 11.83 -17.17 0.44
CA GLY A 120 12.95 -17.84 1.09
C GLY A 120 14.08 -18.26 0.13
N LYS A 121 14.12 -17.70 -1.08
CA LYS A 121 15.17 -17.92 -2.10
C LYS A 121 16.38 -17.03 -1.91
N LEU A 122 16.20 -15.91 -1.20
CA LEU A 122 17.23 -14.96 -0.81
C LEU A 122 17.05 -14.62 0.68
N ASP A 123 18.16 -14.31 1.36
CA ASP A 123 18.13 -13.86 2.75
C ASP A 123 17.76 -12.39 2.84
N TYR A 124 18.46 -11.53 2.09
CA TYR A 124 18.32 -10.07 2.15
C TYR A 124 18.40 -9.44 0.76
N THR A 125 17.70 -8.33 0.61
CA THR A 125 17.88 -7.38 -0.51
C THR A 125 17.74 -5.96 -0.02
N ILE A 126 18.01 -4.98 -0.90
CA ILE A 126 17.82 -3.56 -0.61
C ILE A 126 16.79 -3.00 -1.59
N ALA A 127 15.90 -2.18 -1.04
CA ALA A 127 14.90 -1.45 -1.80
C ALA A 127 14.68 -0.05 -1.17
N ASP A 128 14.12 0.88 -1.92
CA ASP A 128 13.72 2.17 -1.38
C ASP A 128 12.49 2.05 -0.45
N SER A 129 12.39 2.97 0.50
CA SER A 129 11.36 2.95 1.55
C SER A 129 9.92 2.99 1.01
N VAL A 130 9.68 3.65 -0.14
CA VAL A 130 8.37 3.70 -0.77
C VAL A 130 8.02 2.35 -1.39
N ALA A 131 8.94 1.74 -2.14
CA ALA A 131 8.74 0.42 -2.71
C ALA A 131 8.53 -0.64 -1.62
N VAL A 132 9.30 -0.60 -0.53
CA VAL A 132 9.13 -1.48 0.64
C VAL A 132 7.75 -1.28 1.26
N SER A 133 7.35 -0.05 1.54
CA SER A 133 6.06 0.27 2.14
C SER A 133 4.88 -0.24 1.30
N LEU A 134 4.92 -0.05 -0.01
CA LEU A 134 3.88 -0.55 -0.93
C LEU A 134 3.87 -2.08 -0.99
N PHE A 135 5.05 -2.71 -1.03
CA PHE A 135 5.17 -4.16 -1.07
C PHE A 135 4.64 -4.82 0.21
N GLN A 136 4.93 -4.24 1.37
CA GLN A 136 4.45 -4.71 2.68
C GLN A 136 2.92 -4.71 2.81
N ARG A 137 2.21 -3.88 2.05
CA ARG A 137 0.74 -3.85 2.04
C ARG A 137 0.10 -5.14 1.56
N VAL A 138 0.83 -5.89 0.72
CA VAL A 138 0.39 -7.17 0.16
C VAL A 138 1.17 -8.33 0.80
N HIS A 139 2.43 -8.07 1.17
CA HIS A 139 3.36 -9.05 1.73
C HIS A 139 3.84 -8.62 3.12
N PRO A 140 2.98 -8.72 4.15
CA PRO A 140 3.32 -8.29 5.50
C PRO A 140 4.49 -9.06 6.11
N GLU A 141 4.86 -10.22 5.55
CA GLU A 141 6.03 -11.00 5.96
C GLU A 141 7.38 -10.36 5.56
N LEU A 142 7.41 -9.37 4.67
CA LEU A 142 8.61 -8.58 4.43
C LEU A 142 8.80 -7.57 5.57
N ALA A 143 9.98 -7.48 6.13
CA ALA A 143 10.28 -6.54 7.20
C ALA A 143 11.57 -5.76 6.92
N VAL A 144 11.64 -4.54 7.46
CA VAL A 144 12.84 -3.70 7.40
C VAL A 144 13.78 -4.09 8.54
N ALA A 145 15.02 -4.42 8.19
CA ALA A 145 16.07 -4.69 9.15
C ALA A 145 16.76 -3.39 9.60
N LEU A 146 17.19 -2.59 8.63
CA LEU A 146 17.99 -1.36 8.82
C LEU A 146 17.64 -0.35 7.72
N ASP A 147 17.67 0.93 8.04
CA ASP A 147 17.87 1.99 7.05
C ASP A 147 19.36 2.08 6.72
N ILE A 148 19.69 2.02 5.43
CA ILE A 148 21.07 2.06 4.92
C ILE A 148 21.53 3.50 4.77
N THR A 149 20.61 4.38 4.33
CA THR A 149 20.87 5.80 4.09
C THR A 149 19.86 6.67 4.83
N ASP A 150 20.21 7.93 5.01
CA ASP A 150 19.24 9.00 5.26
C ASP A 150 18.35 9.17 4.01
N GLU A 151 17.38 10.08 4.09
CA GLU A 151 16.50 10.39 2.96
C GLU A 151 17.29 10.99 1.79
N GLN A 152 17.09 10.40 0.61
CA GLN A 152 17.70 10.78 -0.65
C GLN A 152 16.62 11.35 -1.58
N PRO A 153 16.89 12.48 -2.26
CA PRO A 153 15.92 13.09 -3.16
C PRO A 153 15.70 12.23 -4.41
N VAL A 154 14.44 12.18 -4.86
CA VAL A 154 14.03 11.50 -6.09
C VAL A 154 13.72 12.53 -7.16
N THR A 155 14.19 12.28 -8.38
CA THR A 155 14.10 13.19 -9.51
C THR A 155 13.86 12.46 -10.83
N TRP A 156 13.48 13.18 -11.86
CA TRP A 156 13.54 12.72 -13.25
C TRP A 156 14.93 12.98 -13.84
N PHE A 157 15.31 12.20 -14.83
CA PHE A 157 16.58 12.39 -15.54
C PHE A 157 16.33 12.53 -17.04
N SER A 158 17.16 13.33 -17.71
CA SER A 158 17.25 13.43 -19.16
C SER A 158 18.71 13.30 -19.61
N ALA A 159 18.93 13.11 -20.90
CA ALA A 159 20.28 13.16 -21.45
C ALA A 159 20.92 14.53 -21.18
N ARG A 160 22.22 14.54 -21.03
CA ARG A 160 22.99 15.77 -20.93
C ARG A 160 23.46 16.16 -22.33
N ASP A 161 22.83 17.17 -22.90
CA ASP A 161 23.14 17.75 -24.20
C ASP A 161 23.25 19.27 -24.11
N ASP A 162 23.55 19.92 -25.26
CA ASP A 162 23.63 21.38 -25.33
C ASP A 162 22.26 22.04 -25.42
N ASP A 163 21.17 21.28 -25.67
CA ASP A 163 19.80 21.77 -25.69
C ASP A 163 19.16 21.62 -24.31
N ASN A 164 19.16 22.69 -23.55
CA ASN A 164 18.54 22.73 -22.22
C ASN A 164 17.01 22.93 -22.24
N SER A 165 16.34 22.82 -23.38
CA SER A 165 14.90 23.10 -23.52
C SER A 165 14.04 22.15 -22.69
N LEU A 166 14.38 20.84 -22.67
CA LEU A 166 13.66 19.85 -21.87
C LEU A 166 13.87 20.08 -20.36
N SER A 167 15.10 20.41 -19.95
CA SER A 167 15.39 20.75 -18.54
C SER A 167 14.63 21.99 -18.09
N ALA A 168 14.57 23.03 -18.93
CA ALA A 168 13.79 24.23 -18.63
C ALA A 168 12.29 23.94 -18.54
N ALA A 169 11.78 23.09 -19.44
CA ALA A 169 10.37 22.65 -19.41
C ALA A 169 10.04 21.83 -18.16
N MET A 170 10.94 20.95 -17.72
CA MET A 170 10.78 20.22 -16.45
C MET A 170 10.73 21.17 -15.25
N LEU A 171 11.63 22.14 -15.17
CA LEU A 171 11.64 23.14 -14.09
C LEU A 171 10.33 23.93 -14.05
N ASP A 172 9.87 24.42 -15.19
CA ASP A 172 8.63 25.19 -15.29
C ASP A 172 7.40 24.34 -14.92
N PHE A 173 7.34 23.10 -15.40
CA PHE A 173 6.29 22.14 -15.05
C PHE A 173 6.23 21.88 -13.54
N PHE A 174 7.37 21.55 -12.91
CA PHE A 174 7.40 21.28 -11.47
C PHE A 174 7.10 22.52 -10.63
N ASN A 175 7.55 23.70 -11.04
CA ASN A 175 7.18 24.95 -10.38
C ASN A 175 5.66 25.17 -10.42
N ASN A 176 5.03 25.00 -11.58
CA ASN A 176 3.58 25.20 -11.74
C ASN A 176 2.77 24.20 -10.87
N ILE A 177 3.09 22.91 -10.92
CA ILE A 177 2.37 21.91 -10.12
C ILE A 177 2.64 22.01 -8.61
N ASN A 178 3.76 22.62 -8.22
CA ASN A 178 4.05 22.92 -6.82
C ASN A 178 3.26 24.17 -6.35
N GLU A 179 3.22 25.22 -7.16
CA GLU A 179 2.49 26.45 -6.84
C GLU A 179 0.96 26.23 -6.76
N ASP A 180 0.40 25.45 -7.66
CA ASP A 180 -1.04 25.14 -7.67
C ASP A 180 -1.46 24.03 -6.68
N GLY A 181 -0.49 23.43 -5.98
CA GLY A 181 -0.70 22.36 -5.01
C GLY A 181 -0.95 20.97 -5.62
N THR A 182 -0.81 20.82 -6.95
CA THR A 182 -0.99 19.54 -7.63
C THR A 182 0.04 18.52 -7.18
N LEU A 183 1.32 18.92 -6.97
CA LEU A 183 2.35 18.03 -6.48
C LEU A 183 2.00 17.48 -5.09
N ALA A 184 1.66 18.34 -4.13
CA ALA A 184 1.26 17.91 -2.78
C ALA A 184 0.05 16.97 -2.80
N ARG A 185 -0.91 17.18 -3.70
CA ARG A 185 -2.07 16.32 -3.90
C ARG A 185 -1.69 14.96 -4.47
N LEU A 186 -0.75 14.90 -5.43
CA LEU A 186 -0.25 13.65 -5.98
C LEU A 186 0.57 12.86 -4.96
N GLU A 187 1.45 13.54 -4.22
CA GLU A 187 2.19 12.93 -3.10
C GLU A 187 1.23 12.33 -2.08
N GLU A 188 0.22 13.11 -1.66
CA GLU A 188 -0.80 12.64 -0.74
C GLU A 188 -1.56 11.43 -1.28
N LYS A 189 -1.92 11.45 -2.57
CA LYS A 189 -2.68 10.38 -3.21
C LYS A 189 -1.91 9.07 -3.27
N TYR A 190 -0.63 9.10 -3.59
CA TYR A 190 0.18 7.91 -3.88
C TYR A 190 1.13 7.52 -2.75
N LEU A 191 1.60 8.47 -1.94
CA LEU A 191 2.64 8.27 -0.92
C LEU A 191 2.18 8.61 0.50
N GLY A 192 1.13 9.43 0.66
CA GLY A 192 0.73 10.06 1.93
C GLY A 192 0.33 9.11 3.06
N HIS A 193 0.25 7.80 2.83
CA HIS A 193 -0.13 6.76 3.79
C HIS A 193 0.96 5.69 3.94
N GLY A 194 2.19 5.97 3.50
CA GLY A 194 3.32 5.03 3.52
C GLY A 194 3.93 4.77 4.90
N ASN A 195 3.86 5.74 5.82
CA ASN A 195 4.73 5.78 7.00
C ASN A 195 4.27 4.93 8.20
N ASP A 196 3.04 4.39 8.21
CA ASP A 196 2.49 3.67 9.36
C ASP A 196 2.10 2.23 8.98
N PHE A 197 3.08 1.41 8.61
CA PHE A 197 2.82 -0.01 8.36
C PHE A 197 2.61 -0.75 9.68
N ASP A 198 1.44 -1.38 9.86
CA ASP A 198 1.14 -2.29 10.95
C ASP A 198 1.05 -3.73 10.43
N TYR A 199 2.08 -4.51 10.76
CA TYR A 199 2.19 -5.93 10.37
C TYR A 199 1.00 -6.77 10.86
N VAL A 200 0.59 -6.59 12.11
CA VAL A 200 -0.46 -7.41 12.73
C VAL A 200 -1.82 -7.10 12.11
N ASP A 201 -2.11 -5.82 11.93
CA ASP A 201 -3.36 -5.35 11.35
C ASP A 201 -3.47 -5.77 9.87
N THR A 202 -2.43 -5.51 9.06
CA THR A 202 -2.39 -5.91 7.64
C THR A 202 -2.54 -7.43 7.47
N ARG A 203 -1.85 -8.23 8.29
CA ARG A 203 -1.96 -9.69 8.23
C ARG A 203 -3.35 -10.18 8.63
N THR A 204 -3.97 -9.55 9.62
CA THR A 204 -5.34 -9.88 10.04
C THR A 204 -6.34 -9.56 8.93
N PHE A 205 -6.20 -8.40 8.30
CA PHE A 205 -7.00 -8.00 7.16
C PHE A 205 -6.88 -8.96 5.98
N LEU A 206 -5.66 -9.30 5.54
CA LEU A 206 -5.43 -10.20 4.40
C LEU A 206 -5.96 -11.62 4.67
N ARG A 207 -5.87 -12.12 5.90
CA ARG A 207 -6.53 -13.38 6.26
C ARG A 207 -8.05 -13.31 6.13
N ALA A 208 -8.64 -12.19 6.48
CA ALA A 208 -10.08 -11.99 6.30
C ALA A 208 -10.45 -11.85 4.82
N VAL A 209 -9.58 -11.25 3.99
CA VAL A 209 -9.75 -11.23 2.53
C VAL A 209 -9.79 -12.65 1.95
N GLU A 210 -9.00 -13.59 2.50
CA GLU A 210 -9.01 -14.97 2.05
C GLU A 210 -10.24 -15.76 2.53
N ASN A 211 -10.65 -15.55 3.78
CA ASN A 211 -11.58 -16.46 4.45
C ASN A 211 -13.00 -15.91 4.63
N ILE A 212 -13.19 -14.58 4.65
CA ILE A 212 -14.49 -13.94 4.89
C ILE A 212 -14.98 -13.20 3.64
N LEU A 213 -14.10 -12.46 2.95
CA LEU A 213 -14.49 -11.64 1.80
C LEU A 213 -15.25 -12.42 0.73
N PRO A 214 -14.90 -13.67 0.34
CA PRO A 214 -15.63 -14.39 -0.71
C PRO A 214 -17.14 -14.53 -0.46
N GLU A 215 -17.57 -14.58 0.79
CA GLU A 215 -18.99 -14.70 1.16
C GLU A 215 -19.73 -13.37 1.04
N VAL A 216 -19.06 -12.25 1.30
CA VAL A 216 -19.68 -10.91 1.35
C VAL A 216 -19.36 -10.03 0.12
N GLN A 217 -18.35 -10.39 -0.67
CA GLN A 217 -17.95 -9.66 -1.89
C GLN A 217 -19.12 -9.36 -2.83
N PRO A 218 -20.03 -10.33 -3.15
CA PRO A 218 -21.16 -10.04 -4.04
C PRO A 218 -22.07 -8.92 -3.55
N LEU A 219 -22.14 -8.69 -2.23
CA LEU A 219 -22.91 -7.59 -1.65
C LEU A 219 -22.19 -6.25 -1.88
N PHE A 220 -20.87 -6.21 -1.69
CA PHE A 220 -20.09 -5.00 -1.99
C PHE A 220 -20.18 -4.62 -3.46
N GLU A 221 -20.00 -5.58 -4.38
CA GLU A 221 -20.14 -5.36 -5.82
C GLU A 221 -21.52 -4.85 -6.20
N LYS A 222 -22.58 -5.41 -5.60
CA LYS A 222 -23.98 -5.01 -5.86
C LYS A 222 -24.28 -3.59 -5.39
N TYR A 223 -23.76 -3.18 -4.23
CA TYR A 223 -24.16 -1.93 -3.57
C TYR A 223 -23.13 -0.80 -3.70
N ALA A 224 -21.96 -1.01 -4.31
CA ALA A 224 -20.91 0.00 -4.44
C ALA A 224 -21.32 1.23 -5.29
N ARG A 225 -22.31 1.09 -6.17
CA ARG A 225 -22.78 2.15 -7.09
C ARG A 225 -21.64 2.72 -7.94
N GLU A 226 -21.31 4.02 -7.76
CA GLU A 226 -20.28 4.72 -8.53
C GLU A 226 -18.87 4.63 -7.92
N ILE A 227 -18.74 4.12 -6.68
CA ILE A 227 -17.42 3.92 -6.07
C ILE A 227 -16.89 2.51 -6.35
N ASP A 228 -15.59 2.35 -6.25
CA ASP A 228 -14.95 1.02 -6.31
C ASP A 228 -15.48 0.15 -5.15
N TRP A 229 -16.00 -1.05 -5.45
CA TRP A 229 -16.49 -1.97 -4.43
C TRP A 229 -15.44 -2.33 -3.38
N ARG A 230 -14.14 -2.31 -3.77
CA ARG A 230 -13.02 -2.57 -2.85
C ARG A 230 -12.86 -1.47 -1.82
N LEU A 231 -13.19 -0.23 -2.18
CA LEU A 231 -13.27 0.87 -1.21
C LEU A 231 -14.44 0.66 -0.25
N LEU A 232 -15.62 0.27 -0.74
CA LEU A 232 -16.78 -0.03 0.12
C LEU A 232 -16.48 -1.18 1.08
N ALA A 233 -15.78 -2.23 0.61
CA ALA A 233 -15.32 -3.33 1.45
C ALA A 233 -14.31 -2.86 2.51
N ALA A 234 -13.37 -1.97 2.16
CA ALA A 234 -12.42 -1.38 3.10
C ALA A 234 -13.12 -0.53 4.19
N ILE A 235 -14.16 0.22 3.82
CA ILE A 235 -15.00 0.96 4.78
C ILE A 235 -15.67 -0.01 5.75
N ALA A 236 -16.33 -1.03 5.24
CA ALA A 236 -17.01 -2.03 6.07
C ALA A 236 -16.03 -2.80 6.99
N TRP A 237 -14.80 -3.05 6.53
CA TRP A 237 -13.76 -3.61 7.38
C TRP A 237 -13.37 -2.66 8.52
N GLN A 238 -13.17 -1.39 8.24
CA GLN A 238 -12.87 -0.37 9.26
C GLN A 238 -14.02 -0.23 10.28
N GLU A 239 -15.26 -0.42 9.86
CA GLU A 239 -16.44 -0.31 10.72
C GLU A 239 -16.62 -1.52 11.65
N SER A 240 -16.55 -2.74 11.11
CA SER A 240 -17.00 -3.94 11.81
C SER A 240 -16.12 -5.18 11.61
N HIS A 241 -15.02 -5.09 10.88
CA HIS A 241 -14.27 -6.27 10.39
C HIS A 241 -15.15 -7.27 9.62
N TRP A 242 -16.13 -6.74 8.86
CA TRP A 242 -17.14 -7.49 8.11
C TRP A 242 -18.06 -8.37 9.00
N ASP A 243 -18.25 -8.00 10.27
CA ASP A 243 -19.21 -8.67 11.17
C ASP A 243 -20.59 -8.00 11.07
N PRO A 244 -21.63 -8.67 10.51
CA PRO A 244 -22.97 -8.12 10.41
C PRO A 244 -23.63 -7.97 11.79
N GLN A 245 -23.17 -8.66 12.82
CA GLN A 245 -23.71 -8.61 14.17
C GLN A 245 -22.97 -7.61 15.09
N ALA A 246 -21.95 -6.90 14.54
CA ALA A 246 -21.18 -5.95 15.31
C ALA A 246 -22.06 -4.91 16.03
N THR A 247 -21.71 -4.63 17.27
CA THR A 247 -22.42 -3.66 18.11
C THR A 247 -21.42 -2.88 18.95
N SER A 248 -21.46 -1.54 18.87
CA SER A 248 -20.62 -0.69 19.71
C SER A 248 -21.29 -0.36 21.06
N PRO A 249 -20.51 0.08 22.06
CA PRO A 249 -21.06 0.58 23.33
C PRO A 249 -22.04 1.76 23.16
N THR A 250 -21.93 2.52 22.07
CA THR A 250 -22.80 3.66 21.76
C THR A 250 -24.07 3.25 21.00
N GLY A 251 -24.24 1.95 20.68
CA GLY A 251 -25.44 1.39 20.07
C GLY A 251 -25.52 1.50 18.55
N VAL A 252 -24.39 1.80 17.86
CA VAL A 252 -24.29 1.58 16.39
C VAL A 252 -24.17 0.10 16.11
N ARG A 253 -24.71 -0.37 14.99
CA ARG A 253 -24.80 -1.80 14.68
C ARG A 253 -24.61 -2.13 13.21
N GLY A 254 -24.23 -3.37 12.98
CA GLY A 254 -24.17 -4.03 11.67
C GLY A 254 -22.89 -3.77 10.91
N MET A 255 -22.82 -4.31 9.70
CA MET A 255 -21.66 -4.28 8.82
C MET A 255 -21.06 -2.87 8.64
N MET A 256 -21.91 -1.83 8.56
CA MET A 256 -21.53 -0.44 8.35
C MET A 256 -21.77 0.44 9.59
N MET A 257 -21.93 -0.15 10.78
CA MET A 257 -22.04 0.51 12.08
C MET A 257 -23.01 1.71 12.10
N LEU A 258 -24.22 1.52 11.56
CA LEU A 258 -25.19 2.59 11.44
C LEU A 258 -25.88 2.90 12.78
N THR A 259 -26.09 4.19 13.04
CA THR A 259 -26.93 4.62 14.17
C THR A 259 -28.40 4.22 13.91
N ARG A 260 -29.21 4.14 14.99
CA ARG A 260 -30.65 3.90 14.84
C ARG A 260 -31.32 4.99 13.99
N ASN A 261 -30.96 6.24 14.22
CA ASN A 261 -31.56 7.37 13.51
C ASN A 261 -31.20 7.36 12.02
N THR A 262 -29.93 7.09 11.69
CA THR A 262 -29.48 6.97 10.31
C THR A 262 -30.21 5.83 9.59
N ALA A 263 -30.28 4.66 10.21
CA ALA A 263 -30.99 3.52 9.62
C ALA A 263 -32.49 3.82 9.40
N GLN A 264 -33.13 4.46 10.37
CA GLN A 264 -34.55 4.84 10.24
C GLN A 264 -34.77 5.88 9.15
N SER A 265 -33.92 6.90 9.04
CA SER A 265 -34.02 7.91 7.96
C SER A 265 -33.82 7.31 6.57
N LEU A 266 -33.05 6.23 6.47
CA LEU A 266 -32.82 5.48 5.24
C LEU A 266 -33.84 4.39 4.97
N GLY A 267 -34.83 4.18 5.89
CA GLY A 267 -35.87 3.17 5.75
C GLY A 267 -35.41 1.73 5.96
N LEU A 268 -34.28 1.51 6.67
CA LEU A 268 -33.79 0.17 6.98
C LEU A 268 -34.62 -0.45 8.11
N THR A 269 -34.98 -1.71 7.93
CA THR A 269 -35.73 -2.48 8.93
C THR A 269 -34.83 -3.25 9.88
N ASP A 270 -33.67 -3.71 9.39
CA ASP A 270 -32.67 -4.43 10.18
C ASP A 270 -31.24 -3.96 9.84
N ARG A 271 -30.54 -3.41 10.82
CA ARG A 271 -29.14 -2.98 10.69
C ARG A 271 -28.14 -4.13 10.71
N THR A 272 -28.57 -5.29 11.19
CA THR A 272 -27.75 -6.49 11.33
C THR A 272 -27.90 -7.43 10.11
N ASP A 273 -28.84 -7.15 9.21
CA ASP A 273 -28.84 -7.73 7.88
C ASP A 273 -27.73 -7.13 7.05
N ALA A 274 -26.79 -7.97 6.54
CA ALA A 274 -25.61 -7.52 5.85
C ALA A 274 -25.95 -6.68 4.60
N ALA A 275 -26.93 -7.11 3.81
CA ALA A 275 -27.33 -6.43 2.58
C ALA A 275 -27.94 -5.05 2.86
N GLN A 276 -28.84 -4.95 3.84
CA GLN A 276 -29.42 -3.68 4.25
C GLN A 276 -28.37 -2.75 4.86
N SER A 277 -27.46 -3.28 5.68
CA SER A 277 -26.41 -2.49 6.31
C SER A 277 -25.46 -1.90 5.28
N ILE A 278 -25.02 -2.68 4.31
CA ILE A 278 -24.12 -2.24 3.22
C ILE A 278 -24.81 -1.22 2.32
N ASP A 279 -26.04 -1.47 1.86
CA ASP A 279 -26.82 -0.50 1.06
C ASP A 279 -27.05 0.80 1.83
N GLY A 280 -27.45 0.70 3.10
CA GLY A 280 -27.67 1.87 3.95
C GLY A 280 -26.42 2.68 4.20
N GLY A 281 -25.30 2.01 4.49
CA GLY A 281 -24.00 2.65 4.65
C GLY A 281 -23.53 3.37 3.40
N MET A 282 -23.67 2.73 2.22
CA MET A 282 -23.36 3.34 0.93
C MET A 282 -24.25 4.55 0.64
N ARG A 283 -25.55 4.46 0.89
CA ARG A 283 -26.48 5.60 0.72
C ARG A 283 -26.12 6.77 1.65
N TYR A 284 -25.76 6.49 2.89
CA TYR A 284 -25.31 7.53 3.82
C TYR A 284 -23.98 8.15 3.37
N LEU A 285 -23.04 7.36 2.86
CA LEU A 285 -21.80 7.88 2.29
C LEU A 285 -22.10 8.76 1.05
N GLN A 286 -23.01 8.36 0.18
CA GLN A 286 -23.44 9.17 -0.95
C GLN A 286 -24.01 10.51 -0.50
N ASP A 287 -24.87 10.53 0.53
CA ASP A 287 -25.40 11.76 1.11
C ASP A 287 -24.29 12.69 1.62
N MET A 288 -23.18 12.14 2.14
CA MET A 288 -22.02 12.94 2.54
C MET A 288 -21.24 13.45 1.31
N MET A 289 -21.06 12.64 0.29
CA MET A 289 -20.39 13.04 -0.96
C MET A 289 -21.16 14.17 -1.68
N ASP A 290 -22.48 14.09 -1.71
CA ASP A 290 -23.34 15.11 -2.32
C ASP A 290 -23.30 16.46 -1.60
N LYS A 291 -22.99 16.44 -0.28
CA LYS A 291 -22.83 17.65 0.53
C LYS A 291 -21.43 18.25 0.44
N VAL A 292 -20.41 17.48 0.01
CA VAL A 292 -19.04 17.98 -0.12
C VAL A 292 -19.00 19.12 -1.13
N PRO A 293 -18.38 20.28 -0.81
CA PRO A 293 -18.34 21.43 -1.71
C PRO A 293 -17.77 21.11 -3.09
N ASP A 294 -18.40 21.69 -4.14
CA ASP A 294 -17.97 21.49 -5.55
C ASP A 294 -16.57 22.02 -5.86
N SER A 295 -16.05 22.91 -5.02
CA SER A 295 -14.68 23.42 -5.12
C SER A 295 -13.61 22.37 -4.80
N ILE A 296 -13.98 21.24 -4.19
CA ILE A 296 -13.06 20.13 -3.90
C ILE A 296 -12.91 19.26 -5.14
N PRO A 297 -11.67 18.92 -5.56
CA PRO A 297 -11.41 18.03 -6.68
C PRO A 297 -12.16 16.70 -6.56
N LYS A 298 -12.71 16.20 -7.68
CA LYS A 298 -13.58 15.01 -7.68
C LYS A 298 -12.93 13.78 -7.04
N ASP A 299 -11.63 13.59 -7.28
CA ASP A 299 -10.85 12.46 -6.78
C ASP A 299 -10.52 12.56 -5.27
N GLU A 300 -10.70 13.74 -4.66
CA GLU A 300 -10.51 13.94 -3.22
C GLU A 300 -11.82 13.95 -2.41
N ARG A 301 -12.97 14.19 -3.06
CA ARG A 301 -14.29 14.31 -2.37
C ARG A 301 -14.59 13.16 -1.44
N ILE A 302 -14.20 11.96 -1.82
CA ILE A 302 -14.43 10.75 -1.03
C ILE A 302 -13.79 10.81 0.35
N TRP A 303 -12.59 11.40 0.47
CA TRP A 303 -11.88 11.51 1.75
C TRP A 303 -12.58 12.48 2.70
N PHE A 304 -13.08 13.60 2.18
CA PHE A 304 -13.91 14.55 2.94
C PHE A 304 -15.23 13.91 3.37
N ALA A 305 -15.86 13.15 2.48
CA ALA A 305 -17.09 12.44 2.79
C ALA A 305 -16.89 11.36 3.86
N LEU A 306 -15.78 10.62 3.85
CA LEU A 306 -15.43 9.64 4.87
C LEU A 306 -15.16 10.30 6.23
N ALA A 307 -14.46 11.42 6.27
CA ALA A 307 -14.30 12.20 7.50
C ALA A 307 -15.66 12.69 8.03
N ALA A 308 -16.54 13.17 7.14
CA ALA A 308 -17.91 13.57 7.51
C ALA A 308 -18.78 12.37 7.96
N TYR A 309 -18.61 11.21 7.35
CA TYR A 309 -19.29 9.97 7.74
C TYR A 309 -18.96 9.59 9.20
N ASN A 310 -17.68 9.68 9.59
CA ASN A 310 -17.21 9.30 10.92
C ASN A 310 -17.54 10.35 11.99
N MET A 311 -17.20 11.64 11.78
CA MET A 311 -17.32 12.68 12.82
C MET A 311 -18.47 13.66 12.61
N GLY A 312 -19.19 13.53 11.49
CA GLY A 312 -20.28 14.44 11.11
C GLY A 312 -19.84 15.59 10.20
N TYR A 313 -20.71 15.92 9.23
CA TYR A 313 -20.46 16.93 8.20
C TYR A 313 -20.09 18.31 8.75
N ALA A 314 -20.74 18.73 9.84
CA ALA A 314 -20.50 20.04 10.47
C ALA A 314 -19.03 20.18 10.95
N HIS A 315 -18.48 19.13 11.55
CA HIS A 315 -17.09 19.13 12.02
C HIS A 315 -16.07 19.04 10.87
N MET A 316 -16.44 18.39 9.77
CA MET A 316 -15.62 18.43 8.54
C MET A 316 -15.52 19.88 8.02
N LEU A 317 -16.62 20.65 8.01
CA LEU A 317 -16.59 22.08 7.66
C LEU A 317 -15.73 22.91 8.64
N ASP A 318 -15.71 22.56 9.93
CA ASP A 318 -14.83 23.20 10.92
C ASP A 318 -13.34 22.92 10.61
N ALA A 319 -13.00 21.70 10.17
CA ALA A 319 -11.64 21.37 9.73
C ALA A 319 -11.23 22.22 8.52
N MET A 320 -12.10 22.35 7.52
CA MET A 320 -11.86 23.23 6.34
C MET A 320 -11.71 24.71 6.74
N ALA A 321 -12.55 25.18 7.68
CA ALA A 321 -12.47 26.57 8.19
C ALA A 321 -11.15 26.80 8.94
N LEU A 322 -10.70 25.83 9.75
CA LEU A 322 -9.43 25.91 10.45
C LEU A 322 -8.24 25.90 9.47
N THR A 323 -8.30 25.06 8.43
CA THR A 323 -7.30 25.02 7.36
C THR A 323 -7.16 26.39 6.70
N ARG A 324 -8.27 27.00 6.30
CA ARG A 324 -8.27 28.36 5.72
C ARG A 324 -7.68 29.40 6.68
N LYS A 325 -8.05 29.34 7.96
CA LYS A 325 -7.52 30.23 8.99
C LYS A 325 -6.02 30.12 9.18
N GLN A 326 -5.48 28.92 8.97
CA GLN A 326 -4.04 28.65 9.05
C GLN A 326 -3.32 28.83 7.69
N LYS A 327 -3.99 29.46 6.71
CA LYS A 327 -3.46 29.73 5.35
C LYS A 327 -3.17 28.47 4.50
N GLY A 328 -3.74 27.32 4.85
CA GLY A 328 -3.73 26.12 4.01
C GLY A 328 -4.89 26.13 3.02
N ASN A 329 -4.86 25.21 2.05
CA ASN A 329 -5.92 25.04 1.06
C ASN A 329 -7.08 24.20 1.64
N PRO A 330 -8.26 24.77 1.92
CA PRO A 330 -9.40 24.04 2.49
C PRO A 330 -10.03 23.05 1.52
N ASN A 331 -9.66 23.08 0.25
CA ASN A 331 -10.14 22.15 -0.78
C ASN A 331 -9.15 21.01 -1.08
N SER A 332 -8.01 20.96 -0.39
CA SER A 332 -7.01 19.89 -0.50
C SER A 332 -7.09 18.97 0.71
N TRP A 333 -7.22 17.66 0.47
CA TRP A 333 -7.21 16.67 1.55
C TRP A 333 -5.88 16.66 2.31
N ALA A 334 -4.75 16.79 1.59
CA ALA A 334 -3.41 16.89 2.19
C ALA A 334 -3.35 17.96 3.31
N ASP A 335 -3.99 19.10 3.07
CA ASP A 335 -4.03 20.21 4.03
C ASP A 335 -5.07 20.00 5.14
N VAL A 336 -6.27 19.53 4.79
CA VAL A 336 -7.39 19.43 5.74
C VAL A 336 -7.16 18.29 6.72
N LYS A 337 -6.64 17.14 6.29
CA LYS A 337 -6.39 16.00 7.18
C LYS A 337 -5.48 16.35 8.36
N LEU A 338 -4.48 17.22 8.16
CA LEU A 338 -3.56 17.66 9.22
C LEU A 338 -4.25 18.51 10.32
N ARG A 339 -5.43 19.06 10.03
CA ARG A 339 -6.22 19.87 10.96
C ARG A 339 -7.27 19.06 11.70
N LEU A 340 -7.60 17.87 11.23
CA LEU A 340 -8.56 16.99 11.91
C LEU A 340 -8.17 16.74 13.37
N PRO A 341 -6.94 16.31 13.73
CA PRO A 341 -6.59 16.09 15.13
C PRO A 341 -6.68 17.33 16.02
N LEU A 342 -6.56 18.53 15.43
CA LEU A 342 -6.66 19.80 16.17
C LEU A 342 -8.09 20.09 16.67
N LEU A 343 -9.11 19.47 16.07
CA LEU A 343 -10.52 19.63 16.50
C LEU A 343 -10.80 19.05 17.89
N SER A 344 -9.93 18.24 18.44
CA SER A 344 -10.00 17.75 19.82
C SER A 344 -9.28 18.64 20.83
N GLN A 345 -8.52 19.65 20.36
CA GLN A 345 -7.67 20.50 21.18
C GLN A 345 -8.36 21.83 21.50
N LYS A 346 -8.50 22.16 22.79
CA LYS A 346 -9.23 23.35 23.28
C LYS A 346 -8.81 24.68 22.62
N PRO A 347 -7.52 24.97 22.37
CA PRO A 347 -7.11 26.22 21.73
C PRO A 347 -7.73 26.42 20.33
N TYR A 348 -8.11 25.34 19.65
CA TYR A 348 -8.69 25.35 18.30
C TYR A 348 -10.19 25.24 18.34
N TYR A 349 -10.76 24.16 18.93
CA TYR A 349 -12.20 23.92 18.87
C TYR A 349 -13.04 25.01 19.55
N SER A 350 -12.52 25.68 20.60
CA SER A 350 -13.23 26.79 21.24
C SER A 350 -13.49 28.00 20.35
N LYS A 351 -12.84 28.07 19.20
CA LYS A 351 -12.93 29.16 18.20
C LYS A 351 -13.63 28.71 16.92
N LEU A 352 -14.15 27.50 16.89
CA LEU A 352 -14.85 26.90 15.76
C LEU A 352 -16.36 26.93 15.99
N LYS A 353 -17.12 26.84 14.90
CA LYS A 353 -18.58 27.00 14.95
C LYS A 353 -19.28 25.85 15.69
N TYR A 354 -18.78 24.61 15.49
CA TYR A 354 -19.43 23.41 16.02
C TYR A 354 -18.69 22.83 17.22
N GLY A 355 -17.55 23.41 17.60
CA GLY A 355 -16.86 23.05 18.85
C GLY A 355 -16.04 21.77 18.78
N TYR A 356 -16.02 21.02 19.88
CA TYR A 356 -15.22 19.81 20.03
C TYR A 356 -15.64 18.69 19.08
N ALA A 357 -14.65 18.08 18.42
CA ALA A 357 -14.83 16.81 17.71
C ALA A 357 -13.64 15.86 17.96
N ARG A 358 -13.87 14.56 17.83
CA ARG A 358 -12.84 13.51 17.89
C ARG A 358 -12.10 13.40 16.56
N GLY A 359 -11.52 14.53 16.11
CA GLY A 359 -10.92 14.65 14.79
C GLY A 359 -9.72 13.73 14.56
N HIS A 360 -9.00 13.32 15.62
CA HIS A 360 -7.94 12.31 15.52
C HIS A 360 -8.48 10.92 15.14
N GLU A 361 -9.70 10.56 15.59
CA GLU A 361 -10.36 9.32 15.18
C GLU A 361 -10.78 9.39 13.71
N ALA A 362 -11.30 10.54 13.25
CA ALA A 362 -11.65 10.74 11.84
C ALA A 362 -10.42 10.70 10.93
N TYR A 363 -9.29 11.27 11.37
CA TYR A 363 -8.02 11.15 10.66
C TYR A 363 -7.62 9.69 10.50
N ALA A 364 -7.51 8.95 11.61
CA ALA A 364 -7.14 7.53 11.60
C ALA A 364 -8.13 6.68 10.78
N TYR A 365 -9.43 6.97 10.87
CA TYR A 365 -10.47 6.30 10.12
C TYR A 365 -10.23 6.38 8.61
N VAL A 366 -10.00 7.58 8.06
CA VAL A 366 -9.76 7.75 6.63
C VAL A 366 -8.45 7.11 6.20
N GLU A 367 -7.36 7.30 6.96
CA GLU A 367 -6.06 6.73 6.62
C GLU A 367 -6.09 5.19 6.67
N ASN A 368 -6.76 4.57 7.63
CA ASN A 368 -6.92 3.12 7.70
C ASN A 368 -7.72 2.58 6.50
N ILE A 369 -8.83 3.21 6.13
CA ILE A 369 -9.63 2.80 4.96
C ILE A 369 -8.77 2.83 3.68
N ARG A 370 -7.94 3.87 3.50
CA ARG A 370 -7.02 3.96 2.37
C ARG A 370 -6.00 2.81 2.38
N LYS A 371 -5.43 2.50 3.53
CA LYS A 371 -4.51 1.36 3.71
C LYS A 371 -5.17 0.04 3.32
N TYR A 372 -6.38 -0.24 3.84
CA TYR A 372 -7.11 -1.47 3.52
C TYR A 372 -7.48 -1.55 2.04
N GLN A 373 -7.90 -0.45 1.44
CA GLN A 373 -8.20 -0.41 0.01
C GLN A 373 -6.96 -0.76 -0.83
N ILE A 374 -5.80 -0.16 -0.54
CA ILE A 374 -4.55 -0.44 -1.26
C ILE A 374 -4.15 -1.90 -1.09
N SER A 375 -4.20 -2.43 0.13
CA SER A 375 -3.89 -3.83 0.42
C SER A 375 -4.83 -4.79 -0.32
N LEU A 376 -6.13 -4.49 -0.34
CA LEU A 376 -7.13 -5.31 -1.04
C LEU A 376 -6.92 -5.29 -2.55
N VAL A 377 -6.73 -4.10 -3.14
CA VAL A 377 -6.47 -3.93 -4.58
C VAL A 377 -5.19 -4.68 -4.99
N GLY A 378 -4.12 -4.48 -4.24
CA GLY A 378 -2.83 -5.13 -4.49
C GLY A 378 -2.91 -6.66 -4.40
N TYR A 379 -3.53 -7.18 -3.34
CA TYR A 379 -3.70 -8.62 -3.12
C TYR A 379 -4.52 -9.28 -4.24
N LEU A 380 -5.66 -8.69 -4.61
CA LEU A 380 -6.52 -9.24 -5.68
C LEU A 380 -5.81 -9.20 -7.03
N SER A 381 -5.12 -8.11 -7.36
CA SER A 381 -4.37 -7.98 -8.61
C SER A 381 -3.21 -8.99 -8.70
N GLU A 382 -2.57 -9.29 -7.59
CA GLU A 382 -1.51 -10.31 -7.55
C GLU A 382 -2.08 -11.72 -7.72
N LYS A 383 -3.18 -12.02 -7.05
CA LYS A 383 -3.89 -13.29 -7.19
C LYS A 383 -4.35 -13.54 -8.63
N GLU A 384 -4.88 -12.51 -9.30
CA GLU A 384 -5.25 -12.57 -10.72
C GLU A 384 -4.04 -12.86 -11.62
N ARG A 385 -2.91 -12.18 -11.38
CA ARG A 385 -1.67 -12.43 -12.13
C ARG A 385 -1.15 -13.85 -11.96
N GLN A 386 -1.17 -14.37 -10.72
CA GLN A 386 -0.75 -15.74 -10.43
C GLN A 386 -1.66 -16.77 -11.11
N GLN A 387 -2.96 -16.53 -11.14
CA GLN A 387 -3.92 -17.39 -11.85
C GLN A 387 -3.68 -17.37 -13.38
N GLN A 388 -3.44 -16.19 -13.96
CA GLN A 388 -3.13 -16.06 -15.38
C GLN A 388 -1.82 -16.77 -15.75
N GLN A 389 -0.78 -16.64 -14.93
CA GLN A 389 0.49 -17.35 -15.13
C GLN A 389 0.31 -18.87 -15.05
N THR A 390 -0.49 -19.36 -14.11
CA THR A 390 -0.78 -20.78 -13.96
C THR A 390 -1.55 -21.33 -15.18
N LEU A 391 -2.51 -20.57 -15.70
CA LEU A 391 -3.28 -20.93 -16.90
C LEU A 391 -2.37 -20.94 -18.15
N ALA A 392 -1.51 -19.94 -18.32
CA ALA A 392 -0.58 -19.88 -19.44
C ALA A 392 0.40 -21.07 -19.43
N LEU A 393 0.92 -21.43 -18.24
CA LEU A 393 1.78 -22.62 -18.09
C LEU A 393 1.02 -23.92 -18.39
N ALA A 394 -0.27 -24.00 -18.06
CA ALA A 394 -1.10 -25.16 -18.37
C ALA A 394 -1.44 -25.29 -19.87
N GLU A 395 -1.53 -24.18 -20.59
CA GLU A 395 -1.71 -24.15 -22.04
C GLU A 395 -0.44 -24.56 -22.80
N ASP A 396 0.74 -24.18 -22.31
CA ASP A 396 2.05 -24.57 -22.86
C ASP A 396 2.39 -26.05 -22.62
N TYR A 397 1.74 -26.70 -21.65
CA TYR A 397 1.80 -28.13 -21.42
C TYR A 397 0.41 -28.75 -21.60
N PRO A 398 -0.05 -29.04 -22.84
CA PRO A 398 -1.26 -29.81 -23.04
C PRO A 398 -1.06 -31.15 -22.34
N ALA A 399 -2.00 -31.48 -21.45
CA ALA A 399 -1.98 -32.74 -20.72
C ALA A 399 -1.77 -33.88 -21.72
N VAL A 400 -0.62 -34.52 -21.71
CA VAL A 400 -0.41 -35.80 -22.34
C VAL A 400 -1.34 -36.73 -21.60
N LEU A 401 -2.51 -37.00 -22.17
CA LEU A 401 -3.38 -38.06 -21.69
C LEU A 401 -2.53 -39.33 -21.73
N PRO A 402 -2.36 -40.05 -20.63
CA PRO A 402 -1.70 -41.34 -20.67
C PRO A 402 -2.61 -42.28 -21.45
N ASN A 403 -2.33 -42.42 -22.75
CA ASN A 403 -2.81 -43.55 -23.49
C ASN A 403 -1.99 -44.78 -23.02
N GLU A 404 -2.73 -45.79 -22.61
CA GLU A 404 -2.29 -47.14 -22.28
C GLU A 404 -1.60 -47.29 -20.90
N LEU A 405 -2.46 -47.44 -19.89
CA LEU A 405 -2.11 -48.23 -18.74
C LEU A 405 -1.88 -49.71 -19.18
N GLU A 406 -0.63 -50.08 -19.42
CA GLU A 406 -0.23 -51.50 -19.31
C GLU A 406 -0.64 -52.01 -17.92
N GLN A 407 -1.37 -53.13 -17.92
CA GLN A 407 -1.84 -53.78 -16.71
C GLN A 407 -0.64 -54.09 -15.78
N PRO A 408 -0.71 -53.81 -14.49
CA PRO A 408 0.35 -54.16 -13.58
C PRO A 408 0.37 -55.68 -13.39
N GLN A 409 1.51 -56.30 -13.71
CA GLN A 409 1.82 -57.64 -13.27
C GLN A 409 1.80 -57.71 -11.74
N GLU A 410 1.05 -58.65 -11.19
CA GLU A 410 1.01 -58.94 -9.75
C GLU A 410 2.40 -59.30 -9.22
N THR A 411 3.02 -58.37 -8.52
CA THR A 411 4.16 -58.67 -7.67
C THR A 411 3.68 -58.63 -6.21
N THR A 412 3.54 -59.83 -5.63
CA THR A 412 3.26 -60.03 -4.21
C THR A 412 4.39 -59.43 -3.36
N LEU A 413 4.11 -58.37 -2.61
CA LEU A 413 4.95 -57.88 -1.53
C LEU A 413 4.36 -58.29 -0.19
N PRO A 414 5.20 -58.64 0.80
CA PRO A 414 4.75 -59.23 2.08
C PRO A 414 4.09 -58.16 2.98
N PHE A 415 3.02 -58.63 3.63
CA PHE A 415 2.26 -57.91 4.64
C PHE A 415 3.12 -57.48 5.83
N PHE A 416 3.25 -56.19 6.10
CA PHE A 416 3.61 -55.66 7.41
C PHE A 416 2.35 -55.26 8.18
N LYS A 417 2.08 -56.00 9.26
CA LYS A 417 1.04 -55.68 10.25
C LYS A 417 1.53 -54.54 11.12
N PHE A 418 0.87 -53.38 11.05
CA PHE A 418 0.97 -52.35 12.10
C PHE A 418 -0.05 -52.65 13.20
N ARG A 419 0.44 -52.81 14.40
CA ARG A 419 -0.35 -52.91 15.64
C ARG A 419 -0.72 -51.51 16.11
N ALA A 420 -1.99 -51.21 16.25
CA ALA A 420 -2.48 -50.03 16.90
C ALA A 420 -2.47 -50.23 18.41
N ASP A 421 -1.64 -49.50 19.14
CA ASP A 421 -1.79 -49.37 20.59
C ASP A 421 -2.51 -48.04 20.88
N LYS A 422 -3.70 -48.22 21.49
CA LYS A 422 -4.45 -47.16 22.15
C LYS A 422 -3.78 -46.80 23.47
N GLN A 423 -3.46 -45.54 23.70
CA GLN A 423 -3.57 -44.97 25.06
C GLN A 423 -4.03 -43.49 24.93
N MET A 424 -5.25 -43.27 25.37
CA MET A 424 -5.76 -41.95 25.75
C MET A 424 -5.14 -41.57 27.08
N ASP A 425 -4.63 -40.36 27.18
CA ASP A 425 -4.54 -39.68 28.46
C ASP A 425 -5.04 -38.22 28.36
N ASN A 426 -6.07 -37.99 29.18
CA ASN A 426 -6.69 -36.72 29.45
C ASN A 426 -5.71 -35.81 30.20
N ALA A 427 -5.37 -34.64 29.64
CA ALA A 427 -4.84 -33.53 30.40
C ALA A 427 -5.64 -32.28 30.10
N ARG A 428 -6.60 -31.96 30.95
CA ARG A 428 -7.23 -30.66 31.12
C ARG A 428 -6.15 -29.65 31.49
N MET A 429 -5.88 -28.66 30.62
CA MET A 429 -5.14 -27.47 31.00
C MET A 429 -6.12 -26.32 31.22
N LYS A 430 -6.19 -25.91 32.49
CA LYS A 430 -6.92 -24.71 32.96
C LYS A 430 -6.25 -23.44 32.42
N LEU A 431 -7.06 -22.56 31.88
CA LEU A 431 -6.71 -21.17 31.64
C LEU A 431 -6.62 -20.39 32.97
N PRO A 432 -5.64 -19.54 33.21
CA PRO A 432 -5.72 -18.51 34.24
C PRO A 432 -6.41 -17.27 33.68
N GLY A 433 -7.43 -16.81 34.39
CA GLY A 433 -8.08 -15.54 34.15
C GLY A 433 -7.35 -14.38 34.83
N HIS A 434 -7.74 -13.19 34.37
CA HIS A 434 -7.56 -11.85 34.97
C HIS A 434 -6.20 -11.18 34.77
N LEU A 435 -6.16 -9.95 34.23
CA LEU A 435 -6.58 -8.67 34.86
C LEU A 435 -6.29 -7.47 33.92
N TYR A 436 -7.27 -6.55 33.90
CA TYR A 436 -7.35 -5.17 33.45
C TYR A 436 -7.37 -4.84 31.98
#